data_4c51df54ef96eaedb43dbe78975d98ff
#
_entry.id   4c51df54ef96eaedb43dbe78975d98ff
#
_cell.length_a   1.000
_cell.length_b   1.000
_cell.length_c   1.000
_cell.angle_alpha   90.00
_cell.angle_beta   90.00
_cell.angle_gamma   90.00
#
_symmetry.space_group_name_H-M   'P 1'
#
loop_
_entity.id
_entity.type
_entity.pdbx_description
1 polymer ?
#
loop_
_entity_poly.entity_id
_entity_poly.type
_entity_poly.pdbx_seq_one_letter_code
_entity_poly.pdbx_strand_id
1 'polypeptide(L)'
;MMIVRFLDLFLLFKRDKLAQAGRKNMIITWQGHSCFKIQDKLGSDGVTVTTDPFDKEVGLKVPNFESDIVTVSHQHHDHNNVSALRGQPFLIDCAGEYDFKGVLIEGIDSYHDDKEGAERGGNIIYRIEIDDISVVHLGDLGQILDNTQLEKLAGTDVLLIPVGGKYTLDAKKAVEVISQIEPRIIIPMHYKTKESKNEQLDIDGVDKFIKELGLTPTYEEKLKIAKKDLPSEDMELVILSF
;
A
#
# COMPACT_ATOMS: atom_id res chain seq x y z
N MET A 1 -22.33 -22.35 -40.92
CA MET A 1 -22.28 -22.48 -39.45
C MET A 1 -20.83 -22.28 -39.03
N MET A 2 -20.48 -21.06 -38.68
CA MET A 2 -19.09 -20.63 -38.48
C MET A 2 -18.78 -20.72 -36.96
N ILE A 3 -18.01 -21.72 -36.57
CA ILE A 3 -17.52 -21.87 -35.19
C ILE A 3 -16.32 -20.95 -35.06
N VAL A 4 -16.53 -19.75 -34.54
CA VAL A 4 -15.43 -18.89 -34.10
C VAL A 4 -14.87 -19.52 -32.81
N ARG A 5 -13.64 -20.00 -32.90
CA ARG A 5 -12.96 -20.67 -31.79
C ARG A 5 -12.69 -19.67 -30.68
N PHE A 6 -13.10 -20.00 -29.47
CA PHE A 6 -12.82 -19.26 -28.22
C PHE A 6 -11.33 -18.94 -28.01
N LEU A 7 -10.41 -19.67 -28.66
CA LEU A 7 -8.98 -19.41 -28.65
C LEU A 7 -8.56 -18.11 -29.34
N ASP A 8 -9.30 -17.67 -30.37
CA ASP A 8 -8.94 -16.46 -31.13
C ASP A 8 -9.28 -15.19 -30.36
N LEU A 9 -10.34 -15.24 -29.54
CA LEU A 9 -10.72 -14.11 -28.67
C LEU A 9 -9.71 -13.89 -27.54
N PHE A 10 -9.16 -14.98 -26.97
CA PHE A 10 -8.14 -14.93 -25.93
C PHE A 10 -6.78 -14.43 -26.45
N LEU A 11 -6.46 -14.74 -27.72
CA LEU A 11 -5.26 -14.25 -28.41
C LEU A 11 -5.39 -12.79 -28.86
N LEU A 12 -6.60 -12.32 -29.20
CA LEU A 12 -6.85 -10.91 -29.49
C LEU A 12 -6.72 -10.05 -28.23
N PHE A 13 -7.27 -10.49 -27.09
CA PHE A 13 -7.09 -9.80 -25.80
C PHE A 13 -5.62 -9.74 -25.36
N LYS A 14 -4.80 -10.78 -25.64
CA LYS A 14 -3.35 -10.76 -25.39
C LYS A 14 -2.60 -9.85 -26.36
N ARG A 15 -3.04 -9.73 -27.61
CA ARG A 15 -2.38 -8.88 -28.61
C ARG A 15 -2.58 -7.39 -28.34
N ASP A 16 -3.76 -6.98 -27.84
CA ASP A 16 -4.02 -5.59 -27.46
C ASP A 16 -3.22 -5.17 -26.22
N LYS A 17 -2.97 -6.08 -25.25
CA LYS A 17 -2.06 -5.83 -24.13
C LYS A 17 -0.59 -5.69 -24.56
N LEU A 18 -0.16 -6.36 -25.63
CA LEU A 18 1.22 -6.29 -26.14
C LEU A 18 1.50 -5.05 -27.00
N ALA A 19 0.48 -4.39 -27.55
CA ALA A 19 0.64 -3.20 -28.38
C ALA A 19 0.80 -1.89 -27.60
N GLN A 20 0.56 -1.89 -26.28
CA GLN A 20 0.72 -0.75 -25.37
C GLN A 20 2.04 -0.77 -24.58
N ALA A 21 3.11 -1.33 -25.11
CA ALA A 21 4.43 -1.36 -24.48
C ALA A 21 5.15 0.02 -24.50
N GLY A 22 4.46 1.08 -24.06
CA GLY A 22 5.10 2.26 -23.51
C GLY A 22 5.61 1.94 -22.11
N ARG A 23 6.74 2.53 -21.68
CA ARG A 23 7.32 2.33 -20.34
C ARG A 23 6.26 2.62 -19.27
N LYS A 24 5.67 1.56 -18.71
CA LYS A 24 4.71 1.63 -17.62
C LYS A 24 5.51 1.78 -16.32
N ASN A 25 5.48 2.96 -15.73
CA ASN A 25 6.12 3.22 -14.45
C ASN A 25 5.03 3.54 -13.43
N MET A 26 4.97 2.76 -12.36
CA MET A 26 4.23 3.12 -11.17
C MET A 26 4.98 4.22 -10.41
N ILE A 27 4.25 5.15 -9.80
CA ILE A 27 4.80 6.16 -8.90
C ILE A 27 4.08 6.04 -7.57
N ILE A 28 4.85 5.83 -6.51
CA ILE A 28 4.35 5.83 -5.13
C ILE A 28 4.91 7.05 -4.43
N THR A 29 4.01 7.88 -3.87
CA THR A 29 4.35 9.07 -3.10
C THR A 29 3.71 8.97 -1.73
N TRP A 30 4.50 9.14 -0.69
CA TRP A 30 3.98 9.18 0.66
C TRP A 30 3.36 10.56 0.93
N GLN A 31 2.18 10.58 1.56
CA GLN A 31 1.48 11.81 1.93
C GLN A 31 1.57 12.06 3.44
N GLY A 32 2.29 11.18 4.16
CA GLY A 32 2.38 11.14 5.62
C GLY A 32 1.48 10.06 6.23
N HIS A 33 1.76 9.70 7.47
CA HIS A 33 1.05 8.67 8.23
C HIS A 33 0.96 7.35 7.47
N SER A 34 -0.23 6.81 7.23
CA SER A 34 -0.47 5.63 6.38
C SER A 34 -1.00 6.00 4.98
N CYS A 35 -0.98 7.28 4.61
CA CYS A 35 -1.54 7.74 3.35
C CYS A 35 -0.49 7.73 2.23
N PHE A 36 -0.78 6.97 1.18
CA PHE A 36 0.00 6.96 -0.06
C PHE A 36 -0.85 7.34 -1.26
N LYS A 37 -0.20 7.96 -2.23
CA LYS A 37 -0.72 8.17 -3.56
C LYS A 37 0.04 7.27 -4.52
N ILE A 38 -0.65 6.28 -5.08
CA ILE A 38 -0.11 5.30 -6.03
C ILE A 38 -0.69 5.62 -7.39
N GLN A 39 0.16 5.87 -8.38
CA GLN A 39 -0.25 6.30 -9.70
C GLN A 39 0.34 5.40 -10.78
N ASP A 40 -0.51 4.98 -11.69
CA ASP A 40 -0.09 4.45 -12.98
C ASP A 40 0.12 5.62 -13.95
N LYS A 41 1.26 5.65 -14.63
CA LYS A 41 1.50 6.57 -15.74
C LYS A 41 1.10 5.94 -17.07
N LEU A 42 -0.15 5.65 -17.26
CA LEU A 42 -0.72 5.40 -18.56
C LEU A 42 -1.25 6.73 -19.16
N GLY A 43 -0.35 7.55 -19.74
CA GLY A 43 -0.75 8.75 -20.47
C GLY A 43 -1.58 9.75 -19.64
N SER A 44 -2.53 10.44 -20.30
CA SER A 44 -3.46 11.40 -19.68
C SER A 44 -4.55 10.75 -18.81
N ASP A 45 -4.73 9.43 -18.93
CA ASP A 45 -5.83 8.68 -18.30
C ASP A 45 -5.34 7.74 -17.18
N GLY A 46 -4.17 8.04 -16.59
CA GLY A 46 -3.62 7.25 -15.48
C GLY A 46 -4.55 7.18 -14.27
N VAL A 47 -4.56 6.02 -13.61
CA VAL A 47 -5.36 5.80 -12.40
C VAL A 47 -4.56 6.23 -11.17
N THR A 48 -5.25 6.91 -10.24
CA THR A 48 -4.70 7.27 -8.93
C THR A 48 -5.45 6.48 -7.85
N VAL A 49 -4.70 5.68 -7.09
CA VAL A 49 -5.18 5.02 -5.87
C VAL A 49 -4.62 5.78 -4.68
N THR A 50 -5.48 6.05 -3.71
CA THR A 50 -5.10 6.66 -2.42
C THR A 50 -5.40 5.68 -1.30
N THR A 51 -4.43 5.46 -0.40
CA THR A 51 -4.64 4.65 0.80
C THR A 51 -4.82 5.56 2.01
N ASP A 52 -5.70 5.19 2.92
CA ASP A 52 -5.88 5.74 4.28
C ASP A 52 -5.69 7.27 4.39
N PRO A 53 -6.53 8.08 3.76
CA PRO A 53 -6.44 9.53 3.89
C PRO A 53 -6.80 9.96 5.32
N PHE A 54 -6.00 10.85 5.90
CA PHE A 54 -6.08 11.27 7.30
C PHE A 54 -6.63 12.70 7.45
N ASP A 55 -7.04 13.03 8.66
CA ASP A 55 -7.52 14.34 9.02
C ASP A 55 -6.42 15.24 9.66
N LYS A 56 -6.79 16.45 10.06
CA LYS A 56 -5.86 17.45 10.63
C LYS A 56 -5.29 17.06 12.00
N GLU A 57 -5.90 16.10 12.71
CA GLU A 57 -5.50 15.72 14.08
C GLU A 57 -4.18 14.93 14.06
N VAL A 58 -3.83 14.31 12.92
CA VAL A 58 -2.51 13.72 12.68
C VAL A 58 -1.37 14.76 12.80
N GLY A 59 -1.70 16.05 12.63
CA GLY A 59 -0.72 17.14 12.73
C GLY A 59 0.13 17.34 11.47
N LEU A 60 -0.29 16.73 10.37
CA LEU A 60 0.31 16.87 9.04
C LEU A 60 -0.62 17.64 8.09
N LYS A 61 -0.12 17.96 6.90
CA LYS A 61 -0.94 18.56 5.84
C LYS A 61 -1.94 17.52 5.32
N VAL A 62 -3.23 17.80 5.50
CA VAL A 62 -4.31 16.93 5.03
C VAL A 62 -4.21 16.69 3.52
N PRO A 63 -4.28 15.43 3.05
CA PRO A 63 -4.28 15.09 1.62
C PRO A 63 -5.44 15.78 0.89
N ASN A 64 -5.15 16.51 -0.19
CA ASN A 64 -6.17 17.21 -0.98
C ASN A 64 -5.79 17.20 -2.46
N PHE A 65 -6.05 16.10 -3.14
CA PHE A 65 -5.80 15.90 -4.56
C PHE A 65 -6.86 14.99 -5.16
N GLU A 66 -6.92 14.91 -6.48
CA GLU A 66 -7.86 14.01 -7.18
C GLU A 66 -7.41 12.56 -7.04
N SER A 67 -8.37 11.69 -6.73
CA SER A 67 -8.19 10.24 -6.65
C SER A 67 -9.31 9.53 -7.39
N ASP A 68 -8.99 8.40 -8.02
CA ASP A 68 -9.98 7.54 -8.69
C ASP A 68 -10.49 6.45 -7.76
N ILE A 69 -9.60 5.93 -6.91
CA ILE A 69 -9.88 4.87 -5.94
C ILE A 69 -9.34 5.31 -4.59
N VAL A 70 -10.05 5.03 -3.52
CA VAL A 70 -9.57 5.19 -2.16
C VAL A 70 -9.81 3.91 -1.38
N THR A 71 -8.76 3.41 -0.70
CA THR A 71 -8.88 2.30 0.24
C THR A 71 -8.81 2.82 1.66
N VAL A 72 -9.63 2.28 2.54
CA VAL A 72 -9.68 2.61 3.98
C VAL A 72 -9.52 1.32 4.76
N SER A 73 -8.40 1.18 5.46
CA SER A 73 -8.08 -0.04 6.21
C SER A 73 -8.99 -0.24 7.43
N HIS A 74 -9.41 0.86 8.06
CA HIS A 74 -10.32 0.86 9.20
C HIS A 74 -10.89 2.26 9.47
N GLN A 75 -11.86 2.35 10.39
CA GLN A 75 -12.66 3.57 10.55
C GLN A 75 -12.13 4.56 11.61
N HIS A 76 -10.83 4.55 11.92
CA HIS A 76 -10.25 5.62 12.74
C HIS A 76 -10.07 6.91 11.91
N HIS A 77 -10.18 8.08 12.57
CA HIS A 77 -10.17 9.41 11.95
C HIS A 77 -8.86 9.73 11.19
N ASP A 78 -7.79 9.08 11.55
CA ASP A 78 -6.47 9.20 10.94
C ASP A 78 -6.26 8.28 9.72
N HIS A 79 -7.33 7.54 9.28
CA HIS A 79 -7.31 6.66 8.12
C HIS A 79 -8.51 6.79 7.17
N ASN A 80 -9.60 7.47 7.59
CA ASN A 80 -10.87 7.43 6.86
C ASN A 80 -11.36 8.79 6.33
N ASN A 81 -10.51 9.79 6.24
CA ASN A 81 -10.90 11.14 5.79
C ASN A 81 -11.05 11.24 4.27
N VAL A 82 -11.88 10.39 3.68
CA VAL A 82 -12.16 10.34 2.24
C VAL A 82 -12.65 11.69 1.70
N SER A 83 -13.38 12.46 2.51
CA SER A 83 -13.94 13.77 2.13
C SER A 83 -12.90 14.84 1.85
N ALA A 84 -11.65 14.65 2.26
CA ALA A 84 -10.55 15.56 1.95
C ALA A 84 -10.04 15.42 0.51
N LEU A 85 -10.27 14.27 -0.12
CA LEU A 85 -9.87 14.02 -1.49
C LEU A 85 -10.81 14.72 -2.47
N ARG A 86 -10.27 15.11 -3.61
CA ARG A 86 -11.06 15.69 -4.70
C ARG A 86 -11.51 14.61 -5.68
N GLY A 87 -12.57 14.92 -6.43
CA GLY A 87 -13.23 14.01 -7.33
C GLY A 87 -14.33 13.22 -6.60
N GLN A 88 -14.64 12.07 -7.11
CA GLN A 88 -15.58 11.10 -6.51
C GLN A 88 -14.90 9.73 -6.56
N PRO A 89 -13.91 9.47 -5.70
CA PRO A 89 -13.18 8.21 -5.74
C PRO A 89 -14.10 7.04 -5.43
N PHE A 90 -13.84 5.90 -6.09
CA PHE A 90 -14.45 4.64 -5.73
C PHE A 90 -13.89 4.20 -4.36
N LEU A 91 -14.75 4.23 -3.34
CA LEU A 91 -14.39 3.85 -1.97
C LEU A 91 -14.38 2.33 -1.81
N ILE A 92 -13.29 1.80 -1.25
CA ILE A 92 -13.13 0.41 -0.82
C ILE A 92 -12.78 0.42 0.67
N ASP A 93 -13.70 0.01 1.53
CA ASP A 93 -13.58 -0.01 2.99
C ASP A 93 -14.03 -1.35 3.61
N CYS A 94 -14.04 -2.41 2.81
CA CYS A 94 -14.31 -3.77 3.27
C CYS A 94 -13.44 -4.79 2.53
N ALA A 95 -13.29 -5.98 3.13
CA ALA A 95 -12.61 -7.09 2.49
C ALA A 95 -13.37 -7.58 1.24
N GLY A 96 -12.64 -8.07 0.24
CA GLY A 96 -13.21 -8.54 -1.02
C GLY A 96 -12.27 -8.30 -2.19
N GLU A 97 -12.72 -8.67 -3.38
CA GLU A 97 -11.98 -8.50 -4.64
C GLU A 97 -12.66 -7.43 -5.51
N TYR A 98 -11.88 -6.49 -6.00
CA TYR A 98 -12.34 -5.35 -6.77
C TYR A 98 -11.51 -5.21 -8.06
N ASP A 99 -12.18 -4.92 -9.17
CA ASP A 99 -11.56 -4.52 -10.44
C ASP A 99 -12.17 -3.18 -10.87
N PHE A 100 -11.36 -2.14 -10.82
CA PHE A 100 -11.78 -0.81 -11.21
C PHE A 100 -10.72 -0.12 -12.07
N LYS A 101 -11.08 0.26 -13.28
CA LYS A 101 -10.17 0.91 -14.25
C LYS A 101 -8.89 0.11 -14.53
N GLY A 102 -8.93 -1.23 -14.42
CA GLY A 102 -7.79 -2.11 -14.64
C GLY A 102 -6.81 -2.20 -13.47
N VAL A 103 -7.20 -1.68 -12.31
CA VAL A 103 -6.54 -1.91 -11.02
C VAL A 103 -7.27 -3.03 -10.31
N LEU A 104 -6.56 -4.09 -9.96
CA LEU A 104 -7.09 -5.16 -9.14
C LEU A 104 -6.73 -4.88 -7.68
N ILE A 105 -7.73 -4.95 -6.79
CA ILE A 105 -7.53 -4.72 -5.36
C ILE A 105 -8.17 -5.87 -4.60
N GLU A 106 -7.40 -6.52 -3.75
CA GLU A 106 -7.90 -7.50 -2.79
C GLU A 106 -7.79 -6.94 -1.37
N GLY A 107 -8.94 -6.82 -0.68
CA GLY A 107 -9.02 -6.52 0.74
C GLY A 107 -9.04 -7.81 1.55
N ILE A 108 -8.14 -7.92 2.54
CA ILE A 108 -7.92 -9.11 3.37
C ILE A 108 -8.15 -8.73 4.82
N ASP A 109 -9.09 -9.41 5.49
CA ASP A 109 -9.36 -9.16 6.91
C ASP A 109 -8.14 -9.43 7.78
N SER A 110 -7.90 -8.52 8.72
CA SER A 110 -6.87 -8.62 9.75
C SER A 110 -7.28 -7.84 11.00
N TYR A 111 -6.40 -7.71 11.99
CA TYR A 111 -6.71 -7.02 13.23
C TYR A 111 -5.69 -5.92 13.56
N HIS A 112 -6.20 -4.87 14.19
CA HIS A 112 -5.42 -3.73 14.65
C HIS A 112 -4.72 -4.00 16.01
N ASP A 113 -4.84 -5.20 16.55
CA ASP A 113 -4.20 -5.66 17.77
C ASP A 113 -3.88 -7.17 17.71
N ASP A 114 -3.16 -7.69 18.68
CA ASP A 114 -2.80 -9.11 18.79
C ASP A 114 -3.81 -9.94 19.63
N LYS A 115 -5.04 -9.42 19.77
CA LYS A 115 -6.16 -10.03 20.49
C LYS A 115 -7.42 -10.16 19.64
N GLU A 116 -7.22 -10.42 18.35
CA GLU A 116 -8.30 -10.60 17.37
C GLU A 116 -9.27 -9.40 17.32
N GLY A 117 -8.73 -8.18 17.43
CA GLY A 117 -9.50 -6.94 17.36
C GLY A 117 -10.25 -6.56 18.64
N ALA A 118 -10.02 -7.27 19.76
CA ALA A 118 -10.72 -7.01 21.00
C ALA A 118 -10.43 -5.64 21.62
N GLU A 119 -9.28 -5.03 21.30
CA GLU A 119 -8.88 -3.73 21.86
C GLU A 119 -9.08 -2.59 20.86
N ARG A 120 -8.77 -2.80 19.55
CA ARG A 120 -8.74 -1.75 18.54
C ARG A 120 -9.60 -2.03 17.30
N GLY A 121 -10.19 -3.23 17.23
CA GLY A 121 -11.05 -3.62 16.13
C GLY A 121 -10.33 -4.28 14.96
N GLY A 122 -11.07 -4.40 13.87
CA GLY A 122 -10.58 -4.95 12.61
C GLY A 122 -9.68 -3.98 11.87
N ASN A 123 -8.88 -4.54 10.97
CA ASN A 123 -8.07 -3.85 10.00
C ASN A 123 -8.16 -4.61 8.68
N ILE A 124 -8.04 -3.93 7.55
CA ILE A 124 -8.02 -4.54 6.22
C ILE A 124 -6.64 -4.31 5.61
N ILE A 125 -5.99 -5.40 5.23
CA ILE A 125 -4.80 -5.35 4.39
C ILE A 125 -5.26 -5.23 2.95
N TYR A 126 -4.68 -4.31 2.18
CA TYR A 126 -4.98 -4.17 0.76
C TYR A 126 -3.79 -4.60 -0.09
N ARG A 127 -4.04 -5.56 -1.00
CA ARG A 127 -3.16 -5.91 -2.10
C ARG A 127 -3.65 -5.19 -3.34
N ILE A 128 -2.83 -4.32 -3.90
CA ILE A 128 -3.14 -3.45 -5.06
C ILE A 128 -2.24 -3.87 -6.21
N GLU A 129 -2.83 -4.32 -7.32
CA GLU A 129 -2.09 -4.72 -8.51
C GLU A 129 -2.31 -3.72 -9.65
N ILE A 130 -1.22 -3.10 -10.08
CA ILE A 130 -1.19 -2.16 -11.22
C ILE A 130 0.00 -2.53 -12.10
N ASP A 131 -0.21 -2.73 -13.39
CA ASP A 131 0.87 -2.99 -14.37
C ASP A 131 1.81 -4.14 -13.98
N ASP A 132 1.24 -5.23 -13.47
CA ASP A 132 1.93 -6.43 -12.99
C ASP A 132 2.83 -6.19 -11.75
N ILE A 133 2.72 -5.04 -11.07
CA ILE A 133 3.38 -4.74 -9.80
C ILE A 133 2.36 -4.87 -8.67
N SER A 134 2.71 -5.66 -7.65
CA SER A 134 1.91 -5.86 -6.45
C SER A 134 2.39 -4.96 -5.33
N VAL A 135 1.53 -4.04 -4.87
CA VAL A 135 1.75 -3.19 -3.70
C VAL A 135 0.83 -3.67 -2.59
N VAL A 136 1.39 -3.98 -1.43
CA VAL A 136 0.63 -4.36 -0.23
C VAL A 136 0.68 -3.24 0.79
N HIS A 137 -0.49 -2.79 1.23
CA HIS A 137 -0.67 -1.83 2.31
C HIS A 137 -1.23 -2.54 3.54
N LEU A 138 -0.48 -2.57 4.62
CA LEU A 138 -0.86 -3.34 5.81
C LEU A 138 -1.84 -2.60 6.73
N GLY A 139 -2.21 -1.35 6.42
CA GLY A 139 -3.02 -0.54 7.33
C GLY A 139 -2.34 -0.41 8.70
N ASP A 140 -3.11 -0.48 9.75
CA ASP A 140 -2.62 -0.48 11.13
C ASP A 140 -2.55 -1.91 11.70
N LEU A 141 -1.93 -2.81 10.94
CA LEU A 141 -1.74 -4.20 11.37
C LEU A 141 -1.12 -4.27 12.77
N GLY A 142 -1.75 -4.99 13.69
CA GLY A 142 -1.31 -5.18 15.06
C GLY A 142 -0.89 -6.61 15.41
N GLN A 143 -1.01 -7.54 14.47
CA GLN A 143 -0.78 -8.98 14.65
C GLN A 143 0.30 -9.52 13.70
N ILE A 144 0.80 -10.72 13.98
CA ILE A 144 1.55 -11.54 13.03
C ILE A 144 0.57 -12.21 12.06
N LEU A 145 0.97 -12.39 10.80
CA LEU A 145 0.12 -12.91 9.75
C LEU A 145 -0.08 -14.43 9.89
N ASP A 146 -1.30 -14.88 9.62
CA ASP A 146 -1.60 -16.29 9.51
C ASP A 146 -1.31 -16.85 8.10
N ASN A 147 -1.38 -18.19 7.95
CA ASN A 147 -1.07 -18.85 6.67
C ASN A 147 -2.02 -18.42 5.54
N THR A 148 -3.30 -18.16 5.84
CA THR A 148 -4.28 -17.75 4.81
C THR A 148 -3.98 -16.35 4.29
N GLN A 149 -3.60 -15.44 5.19
CA GLN A 149 -3.16 -14.09 4.83
C GLN A 149 -1.85 -14.14 4.02
N LEU A 150 -0.88 -14.98 4.44
CA LEU A 150 0.39 -15.13 3.74
C LEU A 150 0.23 -15.70 2.32
N GLU A 151 -0.67 -16.68 2.12
CA GLU A 151 -0.98 -17.21 0.78
C GLU A 151 -1.47 -16.09 -0.17
N LYS A 152 -2.33 -15.20 0.31
CA LYS A 152 -2.85 -14.05 -0.44
C LYS A 152 -1.80 -12.97 -0.70
N LEU A 153 -0.83 -12.82 0.18
CA LEU A 153 0.25 -11.84 0.08
C LEU A 153 1.50 -12.36 -0.65
N ALA A 154 1.49 -13.61 -1.08
CA ALA A 154 2.62 -14.19 -1.80
C ALA A 154 2.99 -13.40 -3.07
N GLY A 155 4.30 -13.16 -3.27
CA GLY A 155 4.80 -12.42 -4.44
C GLY A 155 4.59 -10.89 -4.35
N THR A 156 4.53 -10.34 -3.15
CA THR A 156 4.51 -8.88 -2.90
C THR A 156 5.77 -8.22 -3.45
N ASP A 157 5.60 -7.25 -4.35
CA ASP A 157 6.73 -6.47 -4.87
C ASP A 157 7.08 -5.30 -3.94
N VAL A 158 6.08 -4.54 -3.49
CA VAL A 158 6.26 -3.39 -2.59
C VAL A 158 5.39 -3.54 -1.36
N LEU A 159 5.99 -3.44 -0.17
CA LEU A 159 5.30 -3.53 1.12
C LEU A 159 5.29 -2.18 1.82
N LEU A 160 4.10 -1.65 2.09
CA LEU A 160 3.85 -0.47 2.90
C LEU A 160 3.49 -0.94 4.32
N ILE A 161 4.40 -0.76 5.28
CA ILE A 161 4.34 -1.40 6.61
C ILE A 161 4.38 -0.40 7.76
N PRO A 162 3.44 -0.47 8.73
CA PRO A 162 3.49 0.37 9.92
C PRO A 162 4.63 -0.06 10.85
N VAL A 163 5.40 0.91 11.37
CA VAL A 163 6.59 0.63 12.21
C VAL A 163 6.65 1.48 13.48
N GLY A 164 5.62 2.29 13.74
CA GLY A 164 5.59 3.22 14.87
C GLY A 164 5.36 2.58 16.24
N GLY A 165 5.02 1.31 16.30
CA GLY A 165 4.72 0.61 17.55
C GLY A 165 3.48 1.15 18.26
N LYS A 166 3.32 0.83 19.53
CA LYS A 166 2.25 1.22 20.46
C LYS A 166 0.83 0.90 19.97
N TYR A 167 0.45 1.37 18.81
CA TYR A 167 -0.87 1.14 18.20
C TYR A 167 -0.83 0.06 17.12
N THR A 168 0.32 -0.12 16.49
CA THR A 168 0.56 -1.03 15.37
C THR A 168 1.73 -1.97 15.66
N LEU A 169 2.29 -2.63 14.65
CA LEU A 169 3.52 -3.40 14.77
C LEU A 169 4.65 -2.53 15.34
N ASP A 170 5.33 -3.02 16.37
CA ASP A 170 6.61 -2.46 16.77
C ASP A 170 7.72 -2.87 15.78
N ALA A 171 8.91 -2.28 15.92
CA ALA A 171 10.01 -2.54 15.00
C ALA A 171 10.35 -4.04 14.87
N LYS A 172 10.29 -4.80 15.96
CA LYS A 172 10.60 -6.23 15.99
C LYS A 172 9.53 -7.07 15.28
N LYS A 173 8.25 -6.83 15.60
CA LYS A 173 7.14 -7.50 14.92
C LYS A 173 7.09 -7.12 13.43
N ALA A 174 7.42 -5.88 13.08
CA ALA A 174 7.51 -5.46 11.68
C ALA A 174 8.58 -6.25 10.91
N VAL A 175 9.76 -6.48 11.49
CA VAL A 175 10.81 -7.33 10.88
C VAL A 175 10.34 -8.78 10.74
N GLU A 176 9.59 -9.31 11.72
CA GLU A 176 9.01 -10.65 11.64
C GLU A 176 8.01 -10.77 10.48
N VAL A 177 7.10 -9.80 10.32
CA VAL A 177 6.13 -9.74 9.21
C VAL A 177 6.84 -9.60 7.86
N ILE A 178 7.89 -8.79 7.77
CA ILE A 178 8.73 -8.68 6.56
C ILE A 178 9.34 -10.04 6.20
N SER A 179 9.86 -10.76 7.20
CA SER A 179 10.45 -12.09 6.99
C SER A 179 9.42 -13.15 6.57
N GLN A 180 8.14 -12.96 6.89
CA GLN A 180 7.07 -13.84 6.42
C GLN A 180 6.64 -13.54 4.98
N ILE A 181 6.58 -12.26 4.59
CA ILE A 181 6.10 -11.81 3.26
C ILE A 181 7.22 -11.88 2.21
N GLU A 182 8.47 -11.63 2.60
CA GLU A 182 9.65 -11.54 1.72
C GLU A 182 9.43 -10.58 0.53
N PRO A 183 9.07 -9.29 0.78
CA PRO A 183 8.83 -8.33 -0.29
C PRO A 183 10.15 -7.93 -0.96
N ARG A 184 10.07 -7.38 -2.18
CA ARG A 184 11.25 -6.86 -2.89
C ARG A 184 11.66 -5.46 -2.40
N ILE A 185 10.67 -4.61 -2.11
CA ILE A 185 10.86 -3.24 -1.61
C ILE A 185 10.02 -3.04 -0.36
N ILE A 186 10.63 -2.47 0.67
CA ILE A 186 10.01 -2.16 1.95
C ILE A 186 9.92 -0.64 2.08
N ILE A 187 8.72 -0.13 2.35
CA ILE A 187 8.47 1.29 2.65
C ILE A 187 7.78 1.37 4.02
N PRO A 188 8.47 1.86 5.05
CA PRO A 188 7.86 2.04 6.36
C PRO A 188 6.87 3.22 6.35
N MET A 189 5.84 3.11 7.18
CA MET A 189 4.81 4.12 7.38
C MET A 189 4.38 4.17 8.85
N HIS A 190 3.45 5.05 9.20
CA HIS A 190 2.86 5.18 10.53
C HIS A 190 3.91 5.28 11.65
N TYR A 191 4.88 6.17 11.46
CA TYR A 191 5.93 6.47 12.45
C TYR A 191 6.03 7.97 12.69
N LYS A 192 6.61 8.36 13.81
CA LYS A 192 6.79 9.77 14.18
C LYS A 192 7.79 10.45 13.24
N THR A 193 7.34 11.52 12.58
CA THR A 193 8.19 12.36 11.74
C THR A 193 8.43 13.72 12.39
N LYS A 194 9.43 14.44 11.91
CA LYS A 194 9.75 15.79 12.40
C LYS A 194 8.69 16.82 11.97
N GLU A 195 7.98 16.54 10.89
CA GLU A 195 6.95 17.38 10.32
C GLU A 195 5.63 17.30 11.09
N SER A 196 5.40 16.22 11.85
CA SER A 196 4.20 16.06 12.67
C SER A 196 4.19 17.09 13.80
N LYS A 197 3.16 17.95 13.81
CA LYS A 197 2.91 18.93 14.86
C LYS A 197 2.11 18.37 16.04
N ASN A 198 1.67 17.11 15.96
CA ASN A 198 0.98 16.45 17.04
C ASN A 198 2.01 15.89 18.06
N GLU A 199 2.30 16.68 19.10
CA GLU A 199 3.21 16.29 20.18
C GLU A 199 2.65 15.13 21.02
N GLN A 200 1.35 14.89 20.99
CA GLN A 200 0.68 13.82 21.73
C GLN A 200 0.78 12.45 21.00
N LEU A 201 1.22 12.45 19.75
CA LEU A 201 1.44 11.22 19.00
C LEU A 201 2.64 10.48 19.58
N ASP A 202 2.34 9.55 20.48
CA ASP A 202 3.33 8.76 21.22
C ASP A 202 3.64 7.45 20.47
N ILE A 203 4.34 7.59 19.34
CA ILE A 203 4.83 6.49 18.52
C ILE A 203 6.32 6.64 18.25
N ASP A 204 6.98 5.52 17.92
CA ASP A 204 8.41 5.49 17.61
C ASP A 204 8.72 6.19 16.27
N GLY A 205 9.93 6.71 16.14
CA GLY A 205 10.49 7.16 14.86
C GLY A 205 11.03 5.98 14.05
N VAL A 206 11.29 6.23 12.76
CA VAL A 206 11.75 5.20 11.81
C VAL A 206 13.13 4.63 12.14
N ASP A 207 13.99 5.37 12.85
CA ASP A 207 15.36 4.93 13.17
C ASP A 207 15.40 3.63 13.97
N LYS A 208 14.41 3.40 14.84
CA LYS A 208 14.29 2.16 15.62
C LYS A 208 14.06 0.96 14.71
N PHE A 209 13.19 1.12 13.72
CA PHE A 209 12.91 0.09 12.72
C PHE A 209 14.11 -0.17 11.81
N ILE A 210 14.79 0.88 11.30
CA ILE A 210 15.99 0.75 10.47
C ILE A 210 17.06 -0.06 11.19
N LYS A 211 17.28 0.24 12.48
CA LYS A 211 18.25 -0.48 13.31
C LYS A 211 17.89 -1.96 13.49
N GLU A 212 16.60 -2.27 13.71
CA GLU A 212 16.12 -3.65 13.91
C GLU A 212 16.20 -4.46 12.61
N LEU A 213 15.81 -3.85 11.48
CA LEU A 213 15.83 -4.51 10.17
C LEU A 213 17.27 -4.75 9.67
N GLY A 214 18.20 -3.86 9.98
CA GLY A 214 19.62 -4.00 9.63
C GLY A 214 19.95 -3.73 8.15
N LEU A 215 18.98 -3.26 7.34
CA LEU A 215 19.22 -2.83 5.96
C LEU A 215 19.64 -1.35 5.91
N THR A 216 20.48 -1.03 4.93
CA THR A 216 20.85 0.37 4.65
C THR A 216 19.72 1.01 3.83
N PRO A 217 19.05 2.08 4.31
CA PRO A 217 17.97 2.71 3.57
C PRO A 217 18.45 3.59 2.44
N THR A 218 17.66 3.66 1.36
CA THR A 218 17.67 4.77 0.41
C THR A 218 16.61 5.80 0.79
N TYR A 219 16.85 7.08 0.48
CA TYR A 219 15.93 8.17 0.81
C TYR A 219 15.46 8.85 -0.47
N GLU A 220 14.15 8.87 -0.68
CA GLU A 220 13.53 9.33 -1.92
C GLU A 220 12.31 10.21 -1.64
N GLU A 221 12.01 11.18 -2.50
CA GLU A 221 10.74 11.92 -2.43
C GLU A 221 9.56 11.08 -2.97
N LYS A 222 9.85 10.14 -3.84
CA LYS A 222 8.89 9.20 -4.45
C LYS A 222 9.59 7.99 -5.02
N LEU A 223 8.99 6.83 -4.88
CA LEU A 223 9.43 5.64 -5.60
C LEU A 223 8.84 5.68 -7.02
N LYS A 224 9.72 5.57 -8.02
CA LYS A 224 9.34 5.43 -9.42
C LYS A 224 9.90 4.12 -9.95
N ILE A 225 9.01 3.17 -10.25
CA ILE A 225 9.40 1.80 -10.55
C ILE A 225 8.62 1.21 -11.72
N ALA A 226 9.27 0.38 -12.51
CA ALA A 226 8.63 -0.53 -13.45
C ALA A 226 8.95 -1.97 -13.07
N LYS A 227 8.16 -2.94 -13.52
CA LYS A 227 8.33 -4.36 -13.19
C LYS A 227 9.76 -4.89 -13.40
N LYS A 228 10.41 -4.44 -14.46
CA LYS A 228 11.80 -4.82 -14.80
C LYS A 228 12.87 -4.22 -13.87
N ASP A 229 12.51 -3.16 -13.12
CA ASP A 229 13.43 -2.44 -12.24
C ASP A 229 13.33 -2.92 -10.78
N LEU A 230 12.45 -3.91 -10.52
CA LEU A 230 12.31 -4.55 -9.20
C LEU A 230 13.58 -5.32 -8.83
N PRO A 231 14.02 -5.24 -7.58
CA PRO A 231 15.14 -6.06 -7.08
C PRO A 231 14.91 -7.54 -7.34
N SER A 232 15.95 -8.27 -7.76
CA SER A 232 15.85 -9.69 -8.12
C SER A 232 16.35 -10.63 -7.02
N GLU A 233 17.24 -10.18 -6.15
CA GLU A 233 17.91 -11.01 -5.13
C GLU A 233 17.70 -10.49 -3.72
N ASP A 234 18.04 -9.23 -3.45
CA ASP A 234 17.99 -8.63 -2.11
C ASP A 234 16.78 -7.73 -1.94
N MET A 235 16.27 -7.64 -0.71
CA MET A 235 15.24 -6.64 -0.34
C MET A 235 15.86 -5.24 -0.26
N GLU A 236 15.13 -4.23 -0.73
CA GLU A 236 15.52 -2.83 -0.61
C GLU A 236 14.62 -2.09 0.40
N LEU A 237 15.25 -1.30 1.28
CA LEU A 237 14.56 -0.40 2.20
C LEU A 237 14.53 1.01 1.61
N VAL A 238 13.35 1.55 1.36
CA VAL A 238 13.15 2.90 0.82
C VAL A 238 12.40 3.75 1.84
N ILE A 239 13.00 4.84 2.29
CA ILE A 239 12.36 5.83 3.15
C ILE A 239 11.88 6.98 2.28
N LEU A 240 10.56 7.16 2.21
CA LEU A 240 9.95 8.24 1.47
C LEU A 240 9.82 9.50 2.35
N SER A 241 10.03 10.67 1.75
CA SER A 241 9.70 11.97 2.34
C SER A 241 8.42 12.55 1.71
N PHE A 242 7.75 13.50 2.38
CA PHE A 242 6.53 14.17 1.90
C PHE A 242 6.57 15.67 2.15
#